data_41c9ea289afa68707d51f7737e878317
#
_entry.id   41c9ea289afa68707d51f7737e878317
#
_cell.length_a   1.000
_cell.length_b   1.000
_cell.length_c   1.000
_cell.angle_alpha   90.00
_cell.angle_beta   90.00
_cell.angle_gamma   90.00
#
_symmetry.space_group_name_H-M   'P 1'
#
loop_
_entity.id
_entity.type
_entity.pdbx_description
1 polymer ?
#
loop_
_entity_poly.entity_id
_entity_poly.type
_entity_poly.pdbx_seq_one_letter_code
_entity_poly.pdbx_strand_id
1 'polypeptide(L)'
;MNDDLQRKGTVTVAISLTVNVFLAGLKLIVGFTCFSQALVADGIHSLVDIAGDVAALIGLRLAHLPKDEDHPYGHHRFSTLAALLISSLVLLFCLGLAWQSLSGLVSGEVVKKPELAAAWVAGAALVIKEIFYQFARRQAERLGSRLLMANAADHRADAIASFLALVAVVVAHFYPEWVAVDKVVGLVLAGWLGAEGIRLFKG
;
A
#
# COMPACT_ATOMS: atom_id res chain seq x y z
N MET A 1 -20.89 -20.03 17.95
CA MET A 1 -19.47 -19.79 17.45
C MET A 1 -18.96 -18.59 18.21
N ASN A 2 -17.94 -18.81 19.00
CA ASN A 2 -17.62 -18.08 20.23
C ASN A 2 -17.38 -16.58 20.03
N ASP A 3 -18.06 -15.74 20.83
CA ASP A 3 -17.85 -14.28 20.96
C ASP A 3 -16.37 -13.94 21.19
N ASP A 4 -15.63 -14.81 21.87
CA ASP A 4 -14.18 -14.70 22.05
C ASP A 4 -13.36 -14.77 20.76
N LEU A 5 -13.77 -15.60 19.79
CA LEU A 5 -13.08 -15.71 18.49
C LEU A 5 -13.37 -14.48 17.61
N GLN A 6 -14.60 -13.98 17.64
CA GLN A 6 -14.96 -12.74 16.94
C GLN A 6 -14.24 -11.54 17.54
N ARG A 7 -14.18 -11.43 18.86
CA ARG A 7 -13.46 -10.35 19.55
C ARG A 7 -11.96 -10.38 19.26
N LYS A 8 -11.33 -11.55 19.26
CA LYS A 8 -9.90 -11.70 18.91
C LYS A 8 -9.65 -11.33 17.44
N GLY A 9 -10.53 -11.72 16.53
CA GLY A 9 -10.45 -11.31 15.12
C GLY A 9 -10.53 -9.80 14.94
N THR A 10 -11.49 -9.14 15.58
CA THR A 10 -11.66 -7.68 15.50
C THR A 10 -10.45 -6.91 16.05
N VAL A 11 -9.90 -7.37 17.18
CA VAL A 11 -8.71 -6.76 17.79
C VAL A 11 -7.49 -6.93 16.86
N THR A 12 -7.31 -8.10 16.26
CA THR A 12 -6.20 -8.34 15.32
C THR A 12 -6.28 -7.42 14.09
N VAL A 13 -7.46 -7.27 13.51
CA VAL A 13 -7.68 -6.36 12.37
C VAL A 13 -7.40 -4.91 12.75
N ALA A 14 -7.87 -4.47 13.93
CA ALA A 14 -7.62 -3.11 14.40
C ALA A 14 -6.13 -2.82 14.63
N ILE A 15 -5.40 -3.78 15.20
CA ILE A 15 -3.93 -3.66 15.38
C ILE A 15 -3.24 -3.59 14.01
N SER A 16 -3.59 -4.48 13.08
CA SER A 16 -3.01 -4.49 11.73
C SER A 16 -3.24 -3.15 11.01
N LEU A 17 -4.46 -2.63 11.05
CA LEU A 17 -4.80 -1.35 10.44
C LEU A 17 -4.00 -0.19 11.07
N THR A 18 -3.90 -0.15 12.39
CA THR A 18 -3.13 0.90 13.10
C THR A 18 -1.66 0.86 12.71
N VAL A 19 -1.06 -0.33 12.67
CA VAL A 19 0.34 -0.52 12.26
C VAL A 19 0.53 -0.13 10.80
N ASN A 20 -0.40 -0.50 9.91
CA ASN A 20 -0.34 -0.13 8.49
C ASN A 20 -0.39 1.37 8.29
N VAL A 21 -1.29 2.09 8.98
CA VAL A 21 -1.38 3.56 8.92
C VAL A 21 -0.08 4.21 9.41
N PHE A 22 0.45 3.72 10.52
CA PHE A 22 1.72 4.23 11.06
C PHE A 22 2.89 4.01 10.09
N LEU A 23 3.01 2.79 9.53
CA LEU A 23 4.07 2.46 8.57
C LEU A 23 3.93 3.28 7.28
N ALA A 24 2.72 3.44 6.74
CA ALA A 24 2.48 4.24 5.55
C ALA A 24 2.91 5.71 5.76
N GLY A 25 2.49 6.31 6.88
CA GLY A 25 2.90 7.67 7.24
C GLY A 25 4.43 7.79 7.41
N LEU A 26 5.06 6.84 8.09
CA LEU A 26 6.50 6.84 8.29
C LEU A 26 7.27 6.70 6.97
N LYS A 27 6.85 5.77 6.08
CA LYS A 27 7.44 5.59 4.74
C LYS A 27 7.35 6.89 3.92
N LEU A 28 6.21 7.57 3.92
CA LEU A 28 6.03 8.81 3.19
C LEU A 28 6.90 9.93 3.76
N ILE A 29 6.84 10.18 5.06
CA ILE A 29 7.61 11.25 5.71
C ILE A 29 9.11 11.02 5.44
N VAL A 30 9.62 9.82 5.72
CA VAL A 30 11.03 9.50 5.55
C VAL A 30 11.41 9.43 4.08
N GLY A 31 10.54 8.89 3.21
CA GLY A 31 10.77 8.85 1.77
C GLY A 31 10.98 10.25 1.17
N PHE A 32 10.13 11.22 1.54
CA PHE A 32 10.26 12.61 1.08
C PHE A 32 11.47 13.31 1.71
N THR A 33 11.70 13.17 3.00
CA THR A 33 12.81 13.86 3.69
C THR A 33 14.17 13.29 3.34
N CYS A 34 14.26 11.98 3.10
CA CYS A 34 15.49 11.27 2.74
C CYS A 34 15.67 11.08 1.22
N PHE A 35 14.87 11.74 0.39
CA PHE A 35 14.97 11.76 -1.07
C PHE A 35 14.90 10.38 -1.74
N SER A 36 14.15 9.42 -1.19
CA SER A 36 13.93 8.10 -1.77
C SER A 36 12.58 8.02 -2.46
N GLN A 37 12.57 7.93 -3.79
CA GLN A 37 11.35 7.76 -4.57
C GLN A 37 10.78 6.35 -4.45
N ALA A 38 11.63 5.34 -4.31
CA ALA A 38 11.20 3.97 -4.06
C ALA A 38 10.43 3.84 -2.75
N LEU A 39 10.90 4.48 -1.66
CA LEU A 39 10.21 4.47 -0.37
C LEU A 39 8.91 5.28 -0.39
N VAL A 40 8.86 6.40 -1.13
CA VAL A 40 7.62 7.16 -1.35
C VAL A 40 6.59 6.31 -2.08
N ALA A 41 6.99 5.62 -3.16
CA ALA A 41 6.11 4.74 -3.92
C ALA A 41 5.56 3.59 -3.05
N ASP A 42 6.40 2.96 -2.24
CA ASP A 42 6.00 1.93 -1.26
C ASP A 42 5.07 2.50 -0.17
N GLY A 43 5.26 3.74 0.26
CA GLY A 43 4.37 4.44 1.19
C GLY A 43 2.99 4.72 0.59
N ILE A 44 2.93 5.16 -0.68
CA ILE A 44 1.67 5.38 -1.40
C ILE A 44 0.93 4.05 -1.59
N HIS A 45 1.63 2.96 -1.94
CA HIS A 45 1.04 1.64 -2.04
C HIS A 45 0.34 1.25 -0.73
N SER A 46 1.02 1.39 0.40
CA SER A 46 0.43 1.11 1.72
C SER A 46 -0.78 2.01 2.06
N LEU A 47 -0.82 3.28 1.59
CA LEU A 47 -2.02 4.14 1.77
C LEU A 47 -3.20 3.67 0.94
N VAL A 48 -2.95 3.19 -0.28
CA VAL A 48 -3.98 2.67 -1.18
C VAL A 48 -4.66 1.45 -0.58
N ASP A 49 -3.87 0.53 -0.03
CA ASP A 49 -4.38 -0.68 0.63
C ASP A 49 -5.28 -0.30 1.81
N ILE A 50 -4.83 0.63 2.66
CA ILE A 50 -5.64 1.14 3.78
C ILE A 50 -6.95 1.77 3.29
N ALA A 51 -6.87 2.59 2.23
CA ALA A 51 -8.05 3.24 1.67
C ALA A 51 -9.02 2.21 1.06
N GLY A 52 -8.51 1.18 0.40
CA GLY A 52 -9.28 0.04 -0.11
C GLY A 52 -9.99 -0.73 1.01
N ASP A 53 -9.29 -1.06 2.08
CA ASP A 53 -9.83 -1.74 3.25
C ASP A 53 -10.94 -0.92 3.91
N VAL A 54 -10.72 0.39 4.10
CA VAL A 54 -11.71 1.30 4.66
C VAL A 54 -12.95 1.41 3.76
N ALA A 55 -12.75 1.54 2.44
CA ALA A 55 -13.85 1.59 1.48
C ALA A 55 -14.66 0.29 1.46
N ALA A 56 -14.00 -0.87 1.54
CA ALA A 56 -14.66 -2.17 1.65
C ALA A 56 -15.49 -2.28 2.93
N LEU A 57 -14.95 -1.85 4.09
CA LEU A 57 -15.66 -1.85 5.36
C LEU A 57 -16.88 -0.91 5.35
N ILE A 58 -16.74 0.28 4.79
CA ILE A 58 -17.84 1.23 4.63
C ILE A 58 -18.88 0.66 3.67
N GLY A 59 -18.44 0.12 2.52
CA GLY A 59 -19.31 -0.50 1.52
C GLY A 59 -20.14 -1.64 2.10
N LEU A 60 -19.51 -2.53 2.89
CA LEU A 60 -20.21 -3.61 3.59
C LEU A 60 -21.26 -3.09 4.59
N ARG A 61 -20.93 -2.05 5.34
CA ARG A 61 -21.90 -1.45 6.29
C ARG A 61 -23.08 -0.80 5.56
N LEU A 62 -22.81 -0.02 4.50
CA LEU A 62 -23.83 0.65 3.73
C LEU A 62 -24.73 -0.32 2.94
N ALA A 63 -24.16 -1.43 2.44
CA ALA A 63 -24.93 -2.46 1.72
C ALA A 63 -26.00 -3.14 2.59
N HIS A 64 -25.84 -3.12 3.93
CA HIS A 64 -26.82 -3.68 4.86
C HIS A 64 -27.89 -2.68 5.30
N LEU A 65 -27.77 -1.40 4.90
CA LEU A 65 -28.82 -0.42 5.20
C LEU A 65 -30.04 -0.65 4.30
N PRO A 66 -31.28 -0.62 4.86
CA PRO A 66 -32.50 -0.76 4.08
C PRO A 66 -32.62 0.42 3.11
N LYS A 67 -33.38 0.21 2.05
CA LYS A 67 -33.77 1.27 1.12
C LYS A 67 -34.60 2.30 1.87
N ASP A 68 -34.31 3.59 1.65
CA ASP A 68 -35.03 4.72 2.19
C ASP A 68 -35.70 5.54 1.08
N GLU A 69 -36.49 6.55 1.45
CA GLU A 69 -37.22 7.41 0.50
C GLU A 69 -36.29 8.20 -0.42
N ASP A 70 -35.10 8.56 0.05
CA ASP A 70 -34.08 9.30 -0.70
C ASP A 70 -33.22 8.40 -1.60
N HIS A 71 -33.14 7.09 -1.27
CA HIS A 71 -32.32 6.11 -2.00
C HIS A 71 -33.11 4.86 -2.39
N PRO A 72 -34.01 4.96 -3.39
CA PRO A 72 -34.88 3.85 -3.82
C PRO A 72 -34.10 2.63 -4.33
N TYR A 73 -32.88 2.84 -4.83
CA TYR A 73 -31.98 1.79 -5.35
C TYR A 73 -31.04 1.20 -4.28
N GLY A 74 -31.12 1.72 -3.03
CA GLY A 74 -30.23 1.31 -1.94
C GLY A 74 -28.87 2.03 -1.95
N HIS A 75 -28.03 1.71 -0.96
CA HIS A 75 -26.78 2.44 -0.68
C HIS A 75 -25.54 1.80 -1.29
N HIS A 76 -25.67 0.71 -2.06
CA HIS A 76 -24.53 -0.02 -2.65
C HIS A 76 -23.69 0.80 -3.65
N ARG A 77 -24.27 1.85 -4.27
CA ARG A 77 -23.53 2.74 -5.18
C ARG A 77 -22.46 3.59 -4.48
N PHE A 78 -22.58 3.81 -3.17
CA PHE A 78 -21.57 4.57 -2.42
C PHE A 78 -20.22 3.84 -2.36
N SER A 79 -20.22 2.50 -2.31
CA SER A 79 -18.98 1.73 -2.36
C SER A 79 -18.27 1.87 -3.71
N THR A 80 -19.04 1.89 -4.81
CA THR A 80 -18.50 2.10 -6.17
C THR A 80 -17.92 3.50 -6.32
N LEU A 81 -18.61 4.53 -5.81
CA LEU A 81 -18.09 5.92 -5.83
C LEU A 81 -16.82 6.06 -5.01
N ALA A 82 -16.76 5.45 -3.83
CA ALA A 82 -15.56 5.45 -3.00
C ALA A 82 -14.39 4.75 -3.72
N ALA A 83 -14.61 3.59 -4.33
CA ALA A 83 -13.61 2.87 -5.11
C ALA A 83 -13.09 3.70 -6.31
N LEU A 84 -13.99 4.36 -7.05
CA LEU A 84 -13.62 5.24 -8.16
C LEU A 84 -12.78 6.44 -7.70
N LEU A 85 -13.14 7.04 -6.59
CA LEU A 85 -12.42 8.19 -6.05
C LEU A 85 -11.02 7.79 -5.58
N ILE A 86 -10.90 6.67 -4.86
CA ILE A 86 -9.61 6.11 -4.44
C ILE A 86 -8.75 5.77 -5.65
N SER A 87 -9.29 5.03 -6.62
CA SER A 87 -8.57 4.65 -7.84
C SER A 87 -8.07 5.87 -8.62
N SER A 88 -8.89 6.93 -8.70
CA SER A 88 -8.51 8.17 -9.38
C SER A 88 -7.36 8.88 -8.67
N LEU A 89 -7.40 8.96 -7.34
CA LEU A 89 -6.32 9.53 -6.54
C LEU A 89 -5.03 8.73 -6.68
N VAL A 90 -5.12 7.40 -6.64
CA VAL A 90 -3.98 6.49 -6.87
C VAL A 90 -3.33 6.76 -8.21
N LEU A 91 -4.13 6.77 -9.28
CA LEU A 91 -3.63 7.03 -10.63
C LEU A 91 -2.95 8.40 -10.74
N LEU A 92 -3.52 9.43 -10.11
CA LEU A 92 -2.93 10.77 -10.08
C LEU A 92 -1.56 10.77 -9.37
N PHE A 93 -1.45 10.10 -8.21
CA PHE A 93 -0.18 9.95 -7.51
C PHE A 93 0.84 9.15 -8.30
N CYS A 94 0.44 8.05 -8.93
CA CYS A 94 1.32 7.23 -9.77
C CYS A 94 1.85 8.03 -10.97
N LEU A 95 0.99 8.81 -11.63
CA LEU A 95 1.40 9.69 -12.73
C LEU A 95 2.36 10.77 -12.26
N GLY A 96 2.12 11.38 -11.09
CA GLY A 96 3.02 12.36 -10.48
C GLY A 96 4.40 11.78 -10.18
N LEU A 97 4.45 10.60 -9.56
CA LEU A 97 5.70 9.89 -9.29
C LEU A 97 6.43 9.48 -10.58
N ALA A 98 5.69 8.93 -11.55
CA ALA A 98 6.26 8.56 -12.84
C ALA A 98 6.84 9.77 -13.56
N TRP A 99 6.13 10.89 -13.57
CA TRP A 99 6.61 12.15 -14.14
C TRP A 99 7.88 12.64 -13.43
N GLN A 100 7.87 12.67 -12.10
CA GLN A 100 9.02 13.11 -11.31
C GLN A 100 10.25 12.20 -11.52
N SER A 101 10.04 10.87 -11.57
CA SER A 101 11.12 9.91 -11.81
C SER A 101 11.68 10.06 -13.22
N LEU A 102 10.79 10.14 -14.23
CA LEU A 102 11.19 10.20 -15.63
C LEU A 102 11.86 11.54 -15.96
N SER A 103 11.25 12.67 -15.55
CA SER A 103 11.83 13.99 -15.76
C SER A 103 13.22 14.10 -15.14
N GLY A 104 13.39 13.62 -13.90
CA GLY A 104 14.70 13.65 -13.24
C GLY A 104 15.74 12.69 -13.84
N LEU A 105 15.33 11.64 -14.56
CA LEU A 105 16.25 10.78 -15.32
C LEU A 105 16.67 11.41 -16.65
N VAL A 106 15.74 12.14 -17.31
CA VAL A 106 15.97 12.74 -18.64
C VAL A 106 16.69 14.09 -18.55
N SER A 107 16.35 14.91 -17.56
CA SER A 107 16.93 16.27 -17.42
C SER A 107 18.40 16.29 -16.97
N GLY A 108 18.97 15.14 -16.62
CA GLY A 108 20.35 15.06 -16.12
C GLY A 108 20.57 15.83 -14.81
N GLU A 109 19.49 16.17 -14.09
CA GLU A 109 19.61 16.81 -12.79
C GLU A 109 20.43 15.95 -11.84
N VAL A 110 21.22 16.62 -10.98
CA VAL A 110 21.97 15.94 -9.93
C VAL A 110 20.98 15.22 -9.02
N VAL A 111 20.88 13.89 -9.20
CA VAL A 111 20.00 13.05 -8.38
C VAL A 111 20.52 13.08 -6.97
N LYS A 112 19.71 13.59 -6.03
CA LYS A 112 20.06 13.54 -4.62
C LYS A 112 20.14 12.07 -4.19
N LYS A 113 21.24 11.74 -3.52
CA LYS A 113 21.48 10.41 -2.95
C LYS A 113 20.49 10.18 -1.81
N PRO A 114 19.75 9.06 -1.80
CA PRO A 114 18.87 8.74 -0.67
C PRO A 114 19.68 8.51 0.60
N GLU A 115 19.14 8.98 1.72
CA GLU A 115 19.77 8.80 3.02
C GLU A 115 19.54 7.39 3.57
N LEU A 116 20.48 6.87 4.35
CA LEU A 116 20.41 5.52 4.93
C LEU A 116 19.20 5.33 5.87
N ALA A 117 18.65 6.42 6.43
CA ALA A 117 17.44 6.37 7.23
C ALA A 117 16.25 5.77 6.45
N ALA A 118 16.17 6.01 5.15
CA ALA A 118 15.15 5.40 4.29
C ALA A 118 15.29 3.85 4.23
N ALA A 119 16.52 3.33 4.23
CA ALA A 119 16.77 1.89 4.26
C ALA A 119 16.32 1.25 5.59
N TRP A 120 16.53 1.93 6.72
CA TRP A 120 16.06 1.43 8.01
C TRP A 120 14.53 1.34 8.07
N VAL A 121 13.83 2.34 7.54
CA VAL A 121 12.36 2.34 7.50
C VAL A 121 11.84 1.26 6.54
N ALA A 122 12.42 1.11 5.35
CA ALA A 122 12.06 0.05 4.41
C ALA A 122 12.31 -1.34 5.00
N GLY A 123 13.46 -1.54 5.67
CA GLY A 123 13.80 -2.78 6.34
C GLY A 123 12.86 -3.12 7.50
N ALA A 124 12.51 -2.15 8.33
CA ALA A 124 11.55 -2.33 9.41
C ALA A 124 10.15 -2.68 8.85
N ALA A 125 9.71 -1.97 7.81
CA ALA A 125 8.44 -2.26 7.14
C ALA A 125 8.41 -3.67 6.54
N LEU A 126 9.48 -4.09 5.85
CA LEU A 126 9.64 -5.45 5.32
C LEU A 126 9.47 -6.51 6.43
N VAL A 127 10.19 -6.37 7.54
CA VAL A 127 10.14 -7.33 8.65
C VAL A 127 8.74 -7.40 9.26
N ILE A 128 8.11 -6.25 9.51
CA ILE A 128 6.76 -6.19 10.06
C ILE A 128 5.74 -6.83 9.10
N LYS A 129 5.80 -6.50 7.81
CA LYS A 129 4.89 -7.07 6.80
C LYS A 129 5.10 -8.59 6.63
N GLU A 130 6.33 -9.08 6.68
CA GLU A 130 6.62 -10.51 6.64
C GLU A 130 6.06 -11.24 7.87
N ILE A 131 6.14 -10.65 9.06
CA ILE A 131 5.52 -11.20 10.28
C ILE A 131 4.00 -11.28 10.11
N PHE A 132 3.35 -10.23 9.62
CA PHE A 132 1.90 -10.23 9.36
C PHE A 132 1.52 -11.27 8.32
N TYR A 133 2.28 -11.39 7.23
CA TYR A 133 2.08 -12.43 6.23
C TYR A 133 2.11 -13.83 6.84
N GLN A 134 3.15 -14.16 7.60
CA GLN A 134 3.29 -15.47 8.23
C GLN A 134 2.15 -15.76 9.21
N PHE A 135 1.73 -14.75 9.97
CA PHE A 135 0.60 -14.87 10.88
C PHE A 135 -0.72 -15.11 10.13
N ALA A 136 -1.04 -14.27 9.16
CA ALA A 136 -2.27 -14.37 8.37
C ALA A 136 -2.34 -15.69 7.59
N ARG A 137 -1.24 -16.12 6.98
CA ARG A 137 -1.12 -17.39 6.26
C ARG A 137 -1.42 -18.58 7.18
N ARG A 138 -0.81 -18.63 8.37
CA ARG A 138 -1.06 -19.72 9.34
C ARG A 138 -2.51 -19.78 9.78
N GLN A 139 -3.16 -18.63 9.97
CA GLN A 139 -4.58 -18.57 10.30
C GLN A 139 -5.45 -19.03 9.12
N ALA A 140 -5.12 -18.60 7.89
CA ALA A 140 -5.82 -19.01 6.67
C ALA A 140 -5.76 -20.54 6.46
N GLU A 141 -4.58 -21.14 6.62
CA GLU A 141 -4.36 -22.59 6.50
C GLU A 141 -5.17 -23.38 7.57
N ARG A 142 -5.16 -22.90 8.82
CA ARG A 142 -5.90 -23.54 9.93
C ARG A 142 -7.41 -23.49 9.75
N LEU A 143 -7.92 -22.41 9.19
CA LEU A 143 -9.37 -22.17 9.04
C LEU A 143 -9.89 -22.57 7.66
N GLY A 144 -9.03 -22.97 6.72
CA GLY A 144 -9.40 -23.26 5.33
C GLY A 144 -10.04 -22.05 4.63
N SER A 145 -9.73 -20.83 5.06
CA SER A 145 -10.38 -19.60 4.58
C SER A 145 -9.64 -18.99 3.39
N ARG A 146 -10.30 -18.95 2.23
CA ARG A 146 -9.78 -18.29 1.03
C ARG A 146 -9.64 -16.77 1.22
N LEU A 147 -10.52 -16.16 2.00
CA LEU A 147 -10.47 -14.72 2.29
C LEU A 147 -9.23 -14.35 3.10
N LEU A 148 -8.92 -15.13 4.15
CA LEU A 148 -7.70 -14.91 4.93
C LEU A 148 -6.43 -15.20 4.13
N MET A 149 -6.49 -16.12 3.17
CA MET A 149 -5.37 -16.39 2.27
C MET A 149 -5.14 -15.21 1.32
N ALA A 150 -6.20 -14.58 0.80
CA ALA A 150 -6.08 -13.36 0.00
C ALA A 150 -5.43 -12.23 0.82
N ASN A 151 -5.90 -11.96 2.03
CA ASN A 151 -5.29 -10.96 2.93
C ASN A 151 -3.80 -11.27 3.23
N ALA A 152 -3.44 -12.56 3.38
CA ALA A 152 -2.03 -12.93 3.51
C ALA A 152 -1.23 -12.58 2.25
N ALA A 153 -1.80 -12.81 1.05
CA ALA A 153 -1.14 -12.46 -0.22
C ALA A 153 -0.89 -10.95 -0.34
N ASP A 154 -1.81 -10.10 0.15
CA ASP A 154 -1.64 -8.65 0.17
C ASP A 154 -0.46 -8.23 1.06
N HIS A 155 -0.36 -8.78 2.28
CA HIS A 155 0.82 -8.55 3.13
C HIS A 155 2.13 -9.02 2.49
N ARG A 156 2.09 -10.08 1.67
CA ARG A 156 3.27 -10.56 0.94
C ARG A 156 3.67 -9.59 -0.18
N ALA A 157 2.69 -9.03 -0.91
CA ALA A 157 2.95 -8.02 -1.93
C ALA A 157 3.60 -6.76 -1.31
N ASP A 158 3.08 -6.30 -0.18
CA ASP A 158 3.65 -5.20 0.61
C ASP A 158 5.11 -5.48 1.04
N ALA A 159 5.39 -6.69 1.53
CA ALA A 159 6.74 -7.09 1.92
C ALA A 159 7.70 -7.06 0.71
N ILE A 160 7.25 -7.50 -0.47
CA ILE A 160 8.04 -7.44 -1.70
C ILE A 160 8.30 -5.98 -2.12
N ALA A 161 7.31 -5.10 -2.05
CA ALA A 161 7.47 -3.68 -2.35
C ALA A 161 8.48 -3.02 -1.41
N SER A 162 8.37 -3.26 -0.10
CA SER A 162 9.33 -2.75 0.89
C SER A 162 10.73 -3.33 0.72
N PHE A 163 10.85 -4.60 0.28
CA PHE A 163 12.14 -5.21 -0.05
C PHE A 163 12.80 -4.53 -1.26
N LEU A 164 12.03 -4.27 -2.33
CA LEU A 164 12.53 -3.56 -3.51
C LEU A 164 12.98 -2.14 -3.15
N ALA A 165 12.20 -1.42 -2.33
CA ALA A 165 12.58 -0.10 -1.84
C ALA A 165 13.86 -0.14 -1.00
N LEU A 166 14.00 -1.13 -0.10
CA LEU A 166 15.21 -1.34 0.70
C LEU A 166 16.45 -1.53 -0.19
N VAL A 167 16.36 -2.45 -1.16
CA VAL A 167 17.47 -2.73 -2.08
C VAL A 167 17.82 -1.48 -2.89
N ALA A 168 16.83 -0.76 -3.40
CA ALA A 168 17.05 0.46 -4.17
C ALA A 168 17.79 1.52 -3.37
N VAL A 169 17.35 1.80 -2.13
CA VAL A 169 17.99 2.77 -1.25
C VAL A 169 19.43 2.36 -0.90
N VAL A 170 19.65 1.09 -0.55
CA VAL A 170 20.98 0.59 -0.20
C VAL A 170 21.93 0.71 -1.39
N VAL A 171 21.51 0.27 -2.57
CA VAL A 171 22.33 0.38 -3.80
C VAL A 171 22.63 1.83 -4.12
N ALA A 172 21.62 2.71 -4.17
CA ALA A 172 21.79 4.12 -4.48
C ALA A 172 22.63 4.86 -3.44
N HIS A 173 22.61 4.40 -2.17
CA HIS A 173 23.41 4.99 -1.10
C HIS A 173 24.88 4.64 -1.21
N PHE A 174 25.24 3.39 -1.43
CA PHE A 174 26.62 2.92 -1.42
C PHE A 174 27.34 3.04 -2.76
N TYR A 175 26.59 3.07 -3.86
CA TYR A 175 27.12 3.17 -5.23
C TYR A 175 26.60 4.44 -5.92
N PRO A 176 27.32 5.59 -5.83
CA PRO A 176 26.88 6.87 -6.39
C PRO A 176 26.60 6.83 -7.89
N GLU A 177 27.29 5.97 -8.65
CA GLU A 177 27.04 5.74 -10.08
C GLU A 177 25.68 5.07 -10.36
N TRP A 178 25.08 4.44 -9.35
CA TRP A 178 23.81 3.74 -9.42
C TRP A 178 22.68 4.47 -8.70
N VAL A 179 22.86 5.76 -8.40
CA VAL A 179 21.85 6.57 -7.68
C VAL A 179 20.50 6.59 -8.39
N ALA A 180 20.48 6.42 -9.71
CA ALA A 180 19.26 6.33 -10.51
C ALA A 180 18.39 5.09 -10.19
N VAL A 181 18.95 4.05 -9.55
CA VAL A 181 18.22 2.81 -9.22
C VAL A 181 17.02 3.09 -8.33
N ASP A 182 17.13 4.02 -7.36
CA ASP A 182 16.00 4.40 -6.50
C ASP A 182 14.84 5.00 -7.32
N LYS A 183 15.14 5.84 -8.32
CA LYS A 183 14.12 6.39 -9.23
C LYS A 183 13.51 5.32 -10.13
N VAL A 184 14.32 4.40 -10.64
CA VAL A 184 13.85 3.30 -11.50
C VAL A 184 12.93 2.36 -10.71
N VAL A 185 13.30 1.99 -9.50
CA VAL A 185 12.46 1.16 -8.64
C VAL A 185 11.19 1.90 -8.23
N GLY A 186 11.28 3.20 -7.91
CA GLY A 186 10.11 4.05 -7.67
C GLY A 186 9.15 4.05 -8.86
N LEU A 187 9.67 4.14 -10.09
CA LEU A 187 8.88 4.07 -11.32
C LEU A 187 8.22 2.70 -11.51
N VAL A 188 8.95 1.61 -11.25
CA VAL A 188 8.41 0.24 -11.34
C VAL A 188 7.28 0.03 -10.33
N LEU A 189 7.46 0.46 -9.08
CA LEU A 189 6.44 0.38 -8.04
C LEU A 189 5.22 1.25 -8.38
N ALA A 190 5.43 2.48 -8.88
CA ALA A 190 4.34 3.34 -9.34
C ALA A 190 3.59 2.72 -10.53
N GLY A 191 4.28 2.06 -11.46
CA GLY A 191 3.66 1.34 -12.57
C GLY A 191 2.82 0.14 -12.10
N TRP A 192 3.33 -0.63 -11.15
CA TRP A 192 2.59 -1.72 -10.54
C TRP A 192 1.31 -1.22 -9.85
N LEU A 193 1.45 -0.22 -8.98
CA LEU A 193 0.33 0.40 -8.29
C LEU A 193 -0.70 1.03 -9.25
N GLY A 194 -0.23 1.68 -10.32
CA GLY A 194 -1.09 2.22 -11.37
C GLY A 194 -1.89 1.13 -12.09
N ALA A 195 -1.29 -0.04 -12.32
CA ALA A 195 -1.99 -1.19 -12.89
C ALA A 195 -3.10 -1.72 -11.96
N GLU A 196 -2.86 -1.75 -10.66
CA GLU A 196 -3.88 -2.09 -9.65
C GLU A 196 -4.99 -1.04 -9.61
N GLY A 197 -4.66 0.26 -9.63
CA GLY A 197 -5.65 1.33 -9.72
C GLY A 197 -6.54 1.21 -10.95
N ILE A 198 -5.99 0.87 -12.12
CA ILE A 198 -6.78 0.63 -13.34
C ILE A 198 -7.70 -0.59 -13.20
N ARG A 199 -7.25 -1.66 -12.54
CA ARG A 199 -8.10 -2.84 -12.28
C ARG A 199 -9.28 -2.49 -11.38
N LEU A 200 -9.06 -1.73 -10.31
CA LEU A 200 -10.11 -1.23 -9.43
C LEU A 200 -11.09 -0.31 -10.14
N PHE A 201 -10.61 0.48 -11.10
CA PHE A 201 -11.46 1.36 -11.90
C PHE A 201 -12.37 0.61 -12.89
N LYS A 202 -11.98 -0.58 -13.35
CA LYS A 202 -12.72 -1.41 -14.32
C LYS A 202 -13.69 -2.40 -13.67
N GLY A 203 -13.56 -2.71 -12.39
CA GLY A 203 -14.39 -3.65 -11.64
C GLY A 203 -15.57 -3.02 -11.00
#